data_9c5172fd164ec22d33c54361b330e1a5
#
_entry.id   9c5172fd164ec22d33c54361b330e1a5
#
_cell.length_a   1.000
_cell.length_b   1.000
_cell.length_c   1.000
_cell.angle_alpha   90.00
_cell.angle_beta   90.00
_cell.angle_gamma   90.00
#
_symmetry.space_group_name_H-M   'P 1'
#
loop_
_entity.id
_entity.type
_entity.pdbx_description
1 polymer ?
#
loop_
_entity_poly.entity_id
_entity_poly.type
_entity_poly.pdbx_seq_one_letter_code
_entity_poly.pdbx_strand_id
1 'polypeptide(L)'
;MDEYASVKTVNCLYKDEEGRLWIGTNDGGVSIMIDETIINVVSEKEGLSADSVKCITQGSDGDYYIGTTGAMSIVSLADGLTVKSYIDDIKYAVSADSDKNGNIAVVSDNGQLSIVKNAAVISEYSASDGGRYTTCSFDDAGMLYVGTSKGNIDKYNINNNAYVLTESISCNEFNNIKEIYFVDNTLTENGTLFVCADNGTGYYDSQNQFINIDTGSFNNSIDHMTADYQGNLWFTSSRLGLLRLSRSAFTQLNYEHSDEKLVVNTVTMWNGNYYIGTDSGIAVSYAAAGSITADSDYIQKLDSDLKELVNKLVKELDNVRIRCITTDSKNNMWICTTGKGIYEVTYSGEIIRYDENNGLSGNRYRTITELSDNTMLAAGDTGLSYIVDEAVIGNIGYSMKNSKVLCTLETDIQDYGRVILAGTDGNGIEVISDGRVIDNYDKDDGLSSAVILRMVKDASGEGVFIVTSNSLCYMDNTGIIRILDNFPYYNNYNVVNGNNDNLFVLGSAGI
;
A
#
# COMPACT_ATOMS: atom_id res chain seq x y z
N MET A 1 23.13 7.45 -23.67
CA MET A 1 21.76 8.03 -23.77
C MET A 1 21.54 8.79 -25.09
N ASP A 2 22.57 9.10 -25.84
CA ASP A 2 22.42 9.87 -27.09
C ASP A 2 22.09 9.05 -28.35
N GLU A 3 22.15 7.70 -28.31
CA GLU A 3 21.76 6.83 -29.42
C GLU A 3 20.23 6.62 -29.54
N TYR A 4 19.45 6.95 -28.50
CA TYR A 4 17.99 6.84 -28.49
C TYR A 4 17.26 8.10 -28.95
N ALA A 5 17.98 9.13 -29.35
CA ALA A 5 17.45 10.47 -29.63
C ALA A 5 16.64 10.61 -30.93
N SER A 6 16.46 9.55 -31.74
CA SER A 6 15.62 9.59 -32.94
C SER A 6 14.13 9.36 -32.68
N VAL A 7 13.76 8.81 -31.51
CA VAL A 7 12.36 8.54 -31.13
C VAL A 7 11.80 9.74 -30.38
N LYS A 8 11.12 10.64 -31.09
CA LYS A 8 10.62 11.90 -30.51
C LYS A 8 9.27 11.75 -29.82
N THR A 9 8.41 10.84 -30.26
CA THR A 9 7.06 10.67 -29.71
C THR A 9 6.65 9.21 -29.75
N VAL A 10 6.49 8.57 -28.61
CA VAL A 10 5.97 7.21 -28.48
C VAL A 10 4.44 7.27 -28.40
N ASN A 11 3.77 6.47 -29.22
CA ASN A 11 2.31 6.34 -29.24
C ASN A 11 1.81 5.07 -28.53
N CYS A 12 2.51 3.95 -28.71
CA CYS A 12 2.12 2.68 -28.10
C CYS A 12 3.33 1.82 -27.76
N LEU A 13 3.15 0.95 -26.79
CA LEU A 13 4.11 -0.08 -26.38
C LEU A 13 3.40 -1.42 -26.42
N TYR A 14 4.08 -2.45 -26.91
CA TYR A 14 3.60 -3.82 -26.92
C TYR A 14 4.73 -4.76 -26.49
N LYS A 15 4.49 -5.63 -25.52
CA LYS A 15 5.42 -6.66 -25.11
C LYS A 15 4.94 -8.00 -25.64
N ASP A 16 5.76 -8.66 -26.47
CA ASP A 16 5.41 -9.96 -27.01
C ASP A 16 5.75 -11.13 -26.08
N GLU A 17 5.35 -12.34 -26.47
CA GLU A 17 5.54 -13.56 -25.67
C GLU A 17 7.01 -13.93 -25.46
N GLU A 18 7.91 -13.50 -26.36
CA GLU A 18 9.35 -13.70 -26.22
C GLU A 18 10.04 -12.61 -25.40
N GLY A 19 9.28 -11.66 -24.86
CA GLY A 19 9.76 -10.60 -23.98
C GLY A 19 10.36 -9.39 -24.71
N ARG A 20 10.24 -9.30 -26.05
CA ARG A 20 10.66 -8.15 -26.83
C ARG A 20 9.67 -7.00 -26.62
N LEU A 21 10.18 -5.78 -26.47
CA LEU A 21 9.38 -4.57 -26.40
C LEU A 21 9.31 -3.91 -27.78
N TRP A 22 8.11 -3.79 -28.33
CA TRP A 22 7.78 -3.11 -29.55
C TRP A 22 7.33 -1.68 -29.20
N ILE A 23 8.01 -0.70 -29.78
CA ILE A 23 7.81 0.73 -29.51
C ILE A 23 7.27 1.39 -30.78
N GLY A 24 5.97 1.63 -30.81
CA GLY A 24 5.32 2.34 -31.91
C GLY A 24 5.44 3.85 -31.73
N THR A 25 5.88 4.54 -32.77
CA THR A 25 6.16 5.98 -32.73
C THR A 25 5.28 6.79 -33.69
N ASN A 26 5.29 8.10 -33.52
CA ASN A 26 4.49 8.97 -34.37
C ASN A 26 5.12 9.23 -35.79
N ASP A 27 6.43 9.11 -35.90
CA ASP A 27 7.17 9.54 -37.11
C ASP A 27 8.41 8.68 -37.44
N GLY A 28 8.58 7.54 -36.80
CA GLY A 28 9.73 6.66 -36.97
C GLY A 28 9.40 5.16 -37.11
N GLY A 29 8.12 4.84 -37.33
CA GLY A 29 7.67 3.44 -37.38
C GLY A 29 7.73 2.74 -36.05
N VAL A 30 8.21 1.50 -36.02
CA VAL A 30 8.33 0.64 -34.83
C VAL A 30 9.80 0.33 -34.58
N SER A 31 10.23 0.50 -33.34
CA SER A 31 11.51 -0.02 -32.84
C SER A 31 11.27 -1.25 -31.99
N ILE A 32 12.07 -2.32 -32.17
CA ILE A 32 12.01 -3.55 -31.40
C ILE A 32 13.21 -3.61 -30.48
N MET A 33 12.99 -3.80 -29.18
CA MET A 33 14.01 -3.76 -28.13
C MET A 33 14.03 -5.05 -27.30
N ILE A 34 15.22 -5.53 -26.97
CA ILE A 34 15.50 -6.59 -26.00
C ILE A 34 16.62 -6.09 -25.09
N ASP A 35 16.49 -6.34 -23.78
CA ASP A 35 17.52 -6.03 -22.77
C ASP A 35 18.10 -4.61 -22.96
N GLU A 36 17.20 -3.63 -23.06
CA GLU A 36 17.52 -2.18 -23.26
C GLU A 36 18.26 -1.85 -24.59
N THR A 37 18.35 -2.81 -25.51
CA THR A 37 19.01 -2.62 -26.81
C THR A 37 17.99 -2.70 -27.95
N ILE A 38 17.97 -1.69 -28.83
CA ILE A 38 17.16 -1.73 -30.06
C ILE A 38 17.84 -2.71 -31.02
N ILE A 39 17.12 -3.79 -31.37
CA ILE A 39 17.60 -4.84 -32.27
C ILE A 39 17.13 -4.67 -33.72
N ASN A 40 15.97 -4.04 -33.91
CA ASN A 40 15.37 -3.82 -35.21
C ASN A 40 14.53 -2.53 -35.22
N VAL A 41 14.39 -1.93 -36.43
CA VAL A 41 13.46 -0.85 -36.71
C VAL A 41 12.71 -1.21 -37.99
N VAL A 42 11.41 -0.98 -38.02
CA VAL A 42 10.58 -1.11 -39.23
C VAL A 42 9.78 0.17 -39.45
N SER A 43 9.97 0.78 -40.61
CA SER A 43 9.37 2.05 -41.04
C SER A 43 8.80 1.91 -42.46
N GLU A 44 8.32 2.99 -43.05
CA GLU A 44 7.94 3.02 -44.46
C GLU A 44 9.09 2.56 -45.39
N LYS A 45 10.35 2.80 -44.99
CA LYS A 45 11.51 2.34 -45.76
C LYS A 45 11.64 0.84 -45.81
N GLU A 46 11.27 0.17 -44.72
CA GLU A 46 11.24 -1.31 -44.57
C GLU A 46 9.88 -1.87 -45.02
N GLY A 47 8.95 -1.04 -45.46
CA GLY A 47 7.69 -1.43 -46.04
C GLY A 47 6.45 -1.26 -45.15
N LEU A 48 6.51 -0.58 -44.01
CA LEU A 48 5.27 -0.20 -43.28
C LEU A 48 4.40 0.73 -44.18
N SER A 49 3.11 0.65 -43.97
CA SER A 49 2.15 1.48 -44.70
C SER A 49 2.20 2.97 -44.34
N ALA A 50 2.69 3.28 -43.12
CA ALA A 50 2.99 4.65 -42.65
C ALA A 50 3.89 4.59 -41.41
N ASP A 51 4.69 5.63 -41.18
CA ASP A 51 5.58 5.76 -40.03
C ASP A 51 4.86 6.14 -38.72
N SER A 52 3.61 6.61 -38.78
CA SER A 52 2.82 6.92 -37.60
C SER A 52 2.05 5.66 -37.09
N VAL A 53 2.61 5.00 -36.13
CA VAL A 53 2.06 3.77 -35.51
C VAL A 53 1.18 4.12 -34.33
N LYS A 54 0.01 3.49 -34.21
CA LYS A 54 -0.99 3.75 -33.17
C LYS A 54 -1.26 2.57 -32.27
N CYS A 55 -1.24 1.34 -32.79
CA CYS A 55 -1.44 0.11 -32.01
C CYS A 55 -0.63 -1.04 -32.62
N ILE A 56 -0.32 -2.03 -31.79
CA ILE A 56 0.40 -3.24 -32.15
C ILE A 56 -0.23 -4.40 -31.39
N THR A 57 -0.50 -5.51 -32.09
CA THR A 57 -0.90 -6.79 -31.45
C THR A 57 -0.26 -7.95 -32.19
N GLN A 58 -0.03 -9.08 -31.51
CA GLN A 58 0.44 -10.31 -32.10
C GLN A 58 -0.72 -11.26 -32.33
N GLY A 59 -0.87 -11.79 -33.53
CA GLY A 59 -1.84 -12.81 -33.82
C GLY A 59 -1.40 -14.20 -33.36
N SER A 60 -2.35 -15.12 -33.23
CA SER A 60 -2.06 -16.53 -32.89
C SER A 60 -1.23 -17.27 -33.95
N ASP A 61 -1.05 -16.67 -35.12
CA ASP A 61 -0.16 -17.13 -36.21
C ASP A 61 1.31 -16.71 -36.00
N GLY A 62 1.58 -15.93 -34.94
CA GLY A 62 2.89 -15.38 -34.59
C GLY A 62 3.27 -14.11 -35.36
N ASP A 63 2.44 -13.65 -36.30
CA ASP A 63 2.63 -12.40 -37.01
C ASP A 63 2.14 -11.19 -36.21
N TYR A 64 2.70 -10.01 -36.46
CA TYR A 64 2.37 -8.77 -35.78
C TYR A 64 1.48 -7.90 -36.67
N TYR A 65 0.38 -7.46 -36.14
CA TYR A 65 -0.58 -6.58 -36.79
C TYR A 65 -0.35 -5.15 -36.28
N ILE A 66 0.18 -4.31 -37.16
CA ILE A 66 0.60 -2.96 -36.83
C ILE A 66 -0.38 -1.95 -37.42
N GLY A 67 -1.14 -1.31 -36.57
CA GLY A 67 -2.06 -0.22 -36.90
C GLY A 67 -1.32 1.11 -37.09
N THR A 68 -1.44 1.69 -38.27
CA THR A 68 -0.83 2.95 -38.62
C THR A 68 -1.87 3.97 -39.10
N THR A 69 -1.46 5.18 -39.42
CA THR A 69 -2.30 6.17 -40.13
C THR A 69 -2.58 5.77 -41.60
N GLY A 70 -1.82 4.82 -42.15
CA GLY A 70 -2.12 4.13 -43.40
C GLY A 70 -2.94 2.87 -43.21
N ALA A 71 -2.77 1.88 -44.08
CA ALA A 71 -3.35 0.55 -43.94
C ALA A 71 -2.75 -0.21 -42.77
N MET A 72 -3.46 -1.21 -42.19
CA MET A 72 -2.89 -2.08 -41.20
C MET A 72 -1.82 -2.98 -41.84
N SER A 73 -0.61 -3.00 -41.32
CA SER A 73 0.52 -3.76 -41.82
C SER A 73 0.67 -5.08 -41.07
N ILE A 74 0.95 -6.18 -41.77
CA ILE A 74 1.25 -7.48 -41.18
C ILE A 74 2.75 -7.73 -41.29
N VAL A 75 3.41 -7.89 -40.14
CA VAL A 75 4.87 -8.03 -40.02
C VAL A 75 5.23 -9.37 -39.42
N SER A 76 6.22 -10.05 -39.97
CA SER A 76 6.75 -11.31 -39.47
C SER A 76 8.19 -11.18 -39.01
N LEU A 77 8.53 -11.99 -37.99
CA LEU A 77 9.89 -12.20 -37.52
C LEU A 77 10.41 -13.62 -37.79
N ALA A 78 9.61 -14.53 -38.35
CA ALA A 78 9.93 -15.96 -38.50
C ALA A 78 11.23 -16.19 -39.30
N ASP A 79 11.41 -15.46 -40.39
CA ASP A 79 12.60 -15.56 -41.27
C ASP A 79 13.38 -14.23 -41.33
N GLY A 80 13.35 -13.48 -40.25
CA GLY A 80 13.81 -12.09 -40.17
C GLY A 80 12.67 -11.09 -40.34
N LEU A 81 12.94 -9.83 -39.98
CA LEU A 81 11.92 -8.77 -40.00
C LEU A 81 11.45 -8.48 -41.43
N THR A 82 10.18 -8.79 -41.72
CA THR A 82 9.59 -8.56 -43.05
C THR A 82 8.13 -8.09 -42.94
N VAL A 83 7.76 -7.11 -43.78
CA VAL A 83 6.35 -6.76 -43.97
C VAL A 83 5.76 -7.72 -45.00
N LYS A 84 4.82 -8.56 -44.59
CA LYS A 84 4.21 -9.60 -45.44
C LYS A 84 3.11 -9.07 -46.34
N SER A 85 2.24 -8.25 -45.79
CA SER A 85 1.06 -7.74 -46.50
C SER A 85 0.38 -6.62 -45.74
N TYR A 86 -0.70 -6.09 -46.34
CA TYR A 86 -1.54 -5.05 -45.74
C TYR A 86 -3.00 -5.52 -45.71
N ILE A 87 -3.75 -4.92 -44.79
CA ILE A 87 -5.22 -4.97 -44.79
C ILE A 87 -5.70 -3.58 -45.19
N ASP A 88 -5.97 -3.41 -46.49
CA ASP A 88 -6.28 -2.11 -47.10
C ASP A 88 -7.64 -1.56 -46.65
N ASP A 89 -8.54 -2.42 -46.23
CA ASP A 89 -9.87 -2.07 -45.69
C ASP A 89 -9.80 -1.38 -44.31
N ILE A 90 -8.69 -1.57 -43.59
CA ILE A 90 -8.47 -0.98 -42.26
C ILE A 90 -7.45 0.17 -42.40
N LYS A 91 -7.91 1.39 -42.09
CA LYS A 91 -7.07 2.60 -42.08
C LYS A 91 -7.23 3.32 -40.75
N TYR A 92 -6.18 4.02 -40.33
CA TYR A 92 -6.17 4.75 -39.04
C TYR A 92 -6.59 3.89 -37.86
N ALA A 93 -6.06 2.68 -37.76
CA ALA A 93 -6.31 1.80 -36.62
C ALA A 93 -5.76 2.43 -35.34
N VAL A 94 -6.60 2.60 -34.32
CA VAL A 94 -6.25 3.25 -33.05
C VAL A 94 -6.11 2.27 -31.89
N SER A 95 -6.79 1.11 -31.98
CA SER A 95 -6.70 0.03 -31.01
C SER A 95 -6.83 -1.31 -31.73
N ALA A 96 -6.08 -2.31 -31.29
CA ALA A 96 -6.18 -3.67 -31.78
C ALA A 96 -5.82 -4.65 -30.69
N ASP A 97 -6.52 -5.78 -30.64
CA ASP A 97 -6.25 -6.92 -29.76
C ASP A 97 -6.58 -8.24 -30.46
N SER A 98 -6.03 -9.34 -29.98
CA SER A 98 -6.15 -10.66 -30.61
C SER A 98 -6.62 -11.73 -29.62
N ASP A 99 -7.40 -12.69 -30.11
CA ASP A 99 -7.78 -13.87 -29.34
C ASP A 99 -6.91 -15.10 -29.69
N LYS A 100 -7.00 -16.14 -28.87
CA LYS A 100 -6.28 -17.41 -29.06
C LYS A 100 -6.76 -18.22 -30.30
N ASN A 101 -7.88 -17.80 -30.95
CA ASN A 101 -8.48 -18.45 -32.11
C ASN A 101 -8.11 -17.78 -33.45
N GLY A 102 -7.20 -16.81 -33.42
CA GLY A 102 -6.71 -16.08 -34.59
C GLY A 102 -7.67 -15.00 -35.08
N ASN A 103 -8.58 -14.54 -34.24
CA ASN A 103 -9.37 -13.35 -34.55
C ASN A 103 -8.64 -12.14 -34.01
N ILE A 104 -8.66 -11.03 -34.79
CA ILE A 104 -8.10 -9.75 -34.40
C ILE A 104 -9.20 -8.73 -34.44
N ALA A 105 -9.47 -8.09 -33.34
CA ALA A 105 -10.39 -6.95 -33.24
C ALA A 105 -9.58 -5.67 -33.50
N VAL A 106 -10.09 -4.79 -34.33
CA VAL A 106 -9.44 -3.51 -34.68
C VAL A 106 -10.47 -2.41 -34.62
N VAL A 107 -10.18 -1.37 -33.87
CA VAL A 107 -10.96 -0.12 -33.87
C VAL A 107 -10.21 0.93 -34.70
N SER A 108 -10.90 1.52 -35.65
CA SER A 108 -10.39 2.61 -36.48
C SER A 108 -10.79 3.99 -35.93
N ASP A 109 -10.08 5.05 -36.28
CA ASP A 109 -10.35 6.42 -35.83
C ASP A 109 -11.77 6.94 -36.17
N ASN A 110 -12.39 6.39 -37.23
CA ASN A 110 -13.79 6.67 -37.55
C ASN A 110 -14.79 6.04 -36.57
N GLY A 111 -14.32 5.21 -35.62
CA GLY A 111 -15.12 4.55 -34.59
C GLY A 111 -15.77 3.25 -35.05
N GLN A 112 -15.30 2.65 -36.14
CA GLN A 112 -15.73 1.35 -36.62
C GLN A 112 -14.88 0.24 -35.97
N LEU A 113 -15.54 -0.83 -35.54
CA LEU A 113 -14.89 -2.08 -35.12
C LEU A 113 -14.88 -3.03 -36.30
N SER A 114 -13.69 -3.53 -36.68
CA SER A 114 -13.52 -4.57 -37.69
C SER A 114 -12.95 -5.83 -37.04
N ILE A 115 -13.46 -6.99 -37.41
CA ILE A 115 -12.90 -8.28 -37.01
C ILE A 115 -12.12 -8.85 -38.21
N VAL A 116 -10.87 -9.13 -37.98
CA VAL A 116 -9.95 -9.69 -38.98
C VAL A 116 -9.67 -11.16 -38.66
N LYS A 117 -9.63 -11.96 -39.70
CA LYS A 117 -9.18 -13.37 -39.63
C LYS A 117 -8.49 -13.74 -40.94
N ASN A 118 -7.34 -14.42 -40.86
CA ASN A 118 -6.53 -14.79 -42.03
C ASN A 118 -6.25 -13.59 -42.95
N ALA A 119 -5.84 -12.47 -42.36
CA ALA A 119 -5.50 -11.22 -43.05
C ALA A 119 -6.68 -10.57 -43.85
N ALA A 120 -7.91 -10.92 -43.56
CA ALA A 120 -9.10 -10.34 -44.21
C ALA A 120 -10.13 -9.87 -43.17
N VAL A 121 -10.80 -8.76 -43.45
CA VAL A 121 -11.95 -8.31 -42.66
C VAL A 121 -13.12 -9.25 -42.90
N ILE A 122 -13.63 -9.87 -41.81
CA ILE A 122 -14.74 -10.81 -41.88
C ILE A 122 -16.07 -10.21 -41.39
N SER A 123 -16.03 -9.18 -40.54
CA SER A 123 -17.20 -8.46 -40.07
C SER A 123 -16.86 -7.08 -39.54
N GLU A 124 -17.86 -6.19 -39.51
CA GLU A 124 -17.74 -4.82 -39.06
C GLU A 124 -18.93 -4.44 -38.18
N TYR A 125 -18.69 -3.60 -37.17
CA TYR A 125 -19.67 -3.19 -36.18
C TYR A 125 -19.55 -1.71 -35.85
N SER A 126 -20.66 -1.12 -35.42
CA SER A 126 -20.75 0.25 -34.90
C SER A 126 -21.25 0.24 -33.47
N ALA A 127 -20.88 1.24 -32.68
CA ALA A 127 -21.23 1.35 -31.28
C ALA A 127 -22.75 1.32 -31.03
N SER A 128 -23.19 0.49 -30.08
CA SER A 128 -24.60 0.25 -29.80
C SER A 128 -25.31 1.50 -29.27
N ASP A 129 -24.58 2.39 -28.62
CA ASP A 129 -25.09 3.64 -28.02
C ASP A 129 -25.14 4.83 -29.00
N GLY A 130 -24.80 4.58 -30.29
CA GLY A 130 -24.70 5.62 -31.32
C GLY A 130 -23.53 6.57 -31.13
N GLY A 131 -22.54 6.21 -30.31
CA GLY A 131 -21.24 6.83 -30.20
C GLY A 131 -20.26 6.29 -31.25
N ARG A 132 -18.97 6.33 -30.95
CA ARG A 132 -17.89 5.72 -31.72
C ARG A 132 -17.18 4.71 -30.82
N TYR A 133 -16.72 3.61 -31.36
CA TYR A 133 -15.76 2.77 -30.67
C TYR A 133 -14.40 3.47 -30.56
N THR A 134 -13.71 3.24 -29.45
CA THR A 134 -12.46 3.94 -29.08
C THR A 134 -11.34 2.99 -28.72
N THR A 135 -11.67 1.82 -28.18
CA THR A 135 -10.72 0.76 -27.77
C THR A 135 -11.37 -0.60 -27.83
N CYS A 136 -10.58 -1.66 -27.93
CA CYS A 136 -11.05 -3.04 -27.85
C CYS A 136 -10.06 -3.91 -27.08
N SER A 137 -10.56 -4.94 -26.38
CA SER A 137 -9.74 -5.95 -25.73
C SER A 137 -10.48 -7.27 -25.60
N PHE A 138 -9.76 -8.39 -25.71
CA PHE A 138 -10.28 -9.73 -25.44
C PHE A 138 -9.93 -10.15 -24.00
N ASP A 139 -10.85 -10.88 -23.37
CA ASP A 139 -10.51 -11.63 -22.18
C ASP A 139 -9.92 -13.02 -22.54
N ASP A 140 -9.41 -13.71 -21.52
CA ASP A 140 -8.84 -15.05 -21.68
C ASP A 140 -9.81 -16.11 -22.22
N ALA A 141 -11.11 -15.88 -22.08
CA ALA A 141 -12.18 -16.74 -22.58
C ALA A 141 -12.55 -16.44 -24.05
N GLY A 142 -12.00 -15.38 -24.63
CA GLY A 142 -12.28 -14.93 -26.02
C GLY A 142 -13.53 -14.07 -26.14
N MET A 143 -14.03 -13.51 -25.03
CA MET A 143 -15.06 -12.48 -25.04
C MET A 143 -14.43 -11.16 -25.44
N LEU A 144 -15.03 -10.47 -26.40
CA LEU A 144 -14.56 -9.15 -26.86
C LEU A 144 -15.29 -8.03 -26.14
N TYR A 145 -14.55 -7.10 -25.60
CA TYR A 145 -15.04 -5.88 -24.95
C TYR A 145 -14.61 -4.68 -25.77
N VAL A 146 -15.53 -3.77 -26.06
CA VAL A 146 -15.28 -2.62 -26.93
C VAL A 146 -15.80 -1.35 -26.25
N GLY A 147 -14.87 -0.43 -25.94
CA GLY A 147 -15.19 0.83 -25.29
C GLY A 147 -15.75 1.87 -26.27
N THR A 148 -16.66 2.71 -25.78
CA THR A 148 -17.31 3.74 -26.60
C THR A 148 -16.93 5.16 -26.17
N SER A 149 -17.10 6.12 -27.05
CA SER A 149 -16.92 7.55 -26.78
C SER A 149 -17.97 8.14 -25.81
N LYS A 150 -19.01 7.37 -25.49
CA LYS A 150 -20.08 7.77 -24.55
C LYS A 150 -19.97 7.08 -23.18
N GLY A 151 -18.85 6.36 -22.92
CA GLY A 151 -18.60 5.74 -21.64
C GLY A 151 -19.28 4.40 -21.42
N ASN A 152 -19.67 3.70 -22.48
CA ASN A 152 -20.19 2.34 -22.40
C ASN A 152 -19.15 1.32 -22.87
N ILE A 153 -19.33 0.07 -22.50
CA ILE A 153 -18.59 -1.08 -22.99
C ILE A 153 -19.56 -2.05 -23.61
N ASP A 154 -19.41 -2.30 -24.89
CA ASP A 154 -20.16 -3.31 -25.62
C ASP A 154 -19.44 -4.66 -25.52
N LYS A 155 -20.12 -5.72 -25.07
CA LYS A 155 -19.60 -7.10 -24.96
C LYS A 155 -20.09 -7.93 -26.10
N TYR A 156 -19.15 -8.56 -26.79
CA TYR A 156 -19.43 -9.46 -27.90
C TYR A 156 -18.98 -10.88 -27.59
N ASN A 157 -19.83 -11.85 -27.88
CA ASN A 157 -19.47 -13.26 -27.82
C ASN A 157 -19.52 -13.89 -29.21
N ILE A 158 -18.72 -14.93 -29.44
CA ILE A 158 -18.76 -15.67 -30.69
C ILE A 158 -19.95 -16.62 -30.68
N ASN A 159 -20.80 -16.47 -31.68
CA ASN A 159 -21.88 -17.40 -31.95
C ASN A 159 -21.90 -17.75 -33.46
N ASN A 160 -21.78 -19.04 -33.81
CA ASN A 160 -21.73 -19.51 -35.20
C ASN A 160 -20.68 -18.77 -36.08
N ASN A 161 -19.51 -18.56 -35.58
CA ASN A 161 -18.40 -17.83 -36.21
C ASN A 161 -18.64 -16.33 -36.44
N ALA A 162 -19.65 -15.73 -35.83
CA ALA A 162 -19.92 -14.28 -35.87
C ALA A 162 -19.87 -13.73 -34.43
N TYR A 163 -19.41 -12.50 -34.29
CA TYR A 163 -19.46 -11.76 -33.02
C TYR A 163 -20.86 -11.19 -32.83
N VAL A 164 -21.51 -11.55 -31.75
CA VAL A 164 -22.86 -11.09 -31.42
C VAL A 164 -22.81 -10.24 -30.16
N LEU A 165 -23.33 -9.02 -30.22
CA LEU A 165 -23.49 -8.17 -29.06
C LEU A 165 -24.40 -8.87 -28.03
N THR A 166 -23.85 -9.13 -26.85
CA THR A 166 -24.56 -9.79 -25.75
C THR A 166 -25.04 -8.82 -24.69
N GLU A 167 -24.27 -7.76 -24.46
CA GLU A 167 -24.54 -6.79 -23.42
C GLU A 167 -23.87 -5.44 -23.75
N SER A 168 -24.44 -4.34 -23.28
CA SER A 168 -23.81 -3.04 -23.23
C SER A 168 -23.80 -2.54 -21.80
N ILE A 169 -22.62 -2.31 -21.23
CA ILE A 169 -22.42 -2.00 -19.82
C ILE A 169 -22.07 -0.52 -19.70
N SER A 170 -22.74 0.20 -18.79
CA SER A 170 -22.43 1.61 -18.53
C SER A 170 -21.33 1.75 -17.50
N CYS A 171 -20.32 2.55 -17.79
CA CYS A 171 -19.29 2.96 -16.82
C CYS A 171 -19.71 4.22 -16.05
N ASN A 172 -20.99 4.35 -15.72
CA ASN A 172 -21.59 5.46 -14.96
C ASN A 172 -21.29 6.85 -15.57
N GLU A 173 -20.43 7.64 -14.91
CA GLU A 173 -20.11 9.04 -15.28
C GLU A 173 -18.92 9.16 -16.23
N PHE A 174 -18.35 8.06 -16.69
CA PHE A 174 -17.19 8.11 -17.56
C PHE A 174 -17.55 8.52 -18.99
N ASN A 175 -16.65 9.25 -19.61
CA ASN A 175 -16.74 9.65 -20.99
C ASN A 175 -15.52 9.14 -21.76
N ASN A 176 -15.72 8.74 -23.01
CA ASN A 176 -14.64 8.39 -23.91
C ASN A 176 -13.66 7.36 -23.30
N ILE A 177 -14.08 6.10 -23.32
CA ILE A 177 -13.24 5.00 -22.83
C ILE A 177 -11.98 4.92 -23.70
N LYS A 178 -10.81 5.02 -23.09
CA LYS A 178 -9.52 5.00 -23.79
C LYS A 178 -8.86 3.64 -23.76
N GLU A 179 -9.03 2.91 -22.68
CA GLU A 179 -8.48 1.58 -22.55
C GLU A 179 -9.38 0.70 -21.70
N ILE A 180 -9.42 -0.57 -22.07
CA ILE A 180 -9.98 -1.68 -21.31
C ILE A 180 -8.83 -2.64 -21.04
N TYR A 181 -8.56 -2.91 -19.78
CA TYR A 181 -7.44 -3.74 -19.35
C TYR A 181 -7.88 -4.85 -18.40
N PHE A 182 -7.47 -6.08 -18.70
CA PHE A 182 -7.72 -7.22 -17.83
C PHE A 182 -6.51 -7.47 -16.94
N VAL A 183 -6.70 -7.39 -15.64
CA VAL A 183 -5.70 -7.84 -14.67
C VAL A 183 -5.85 -9.35 -14.48
N ASP A 184 -4.77 -10.09 -14.69
CA ASP A 184 -4.73 -11.54 -14.59
C ASP A 184 -5.21 -12.05 -13.21
N ASN A 185 -5.84 -13.22 -13.19
CA ASN A 185 -6.28 -13.97 -12.00
C ASN A 185 -5.17 -14.24 -10.97
N THR A 186 -3.90 -14.16 -11.35
CA THR A 186 -2.78 -14.25 -10.42
C THR A 186 -2.65 -13.04 -9.51
N LEU A 187 -3.16 -11.88 -9.93
CA LEU A 187 -3.09 -10.62 -9.21
C LEU A 187 -4.42 -10.23 -8.52
N THR A 188 -5.54 -10.79 -8.99
CA THR A 188 -6.88 -10.59 -8.41
C THR A 188 -7.61 -11.93 -8.35
N GLU A 189 -8.42 -12.18 -7.32
CA GLU A 189 -9.09 -13.47 -7.10
C GLU A 189 -10.05 -13.92 -8.22
N ASN A 190 -10.45 -13.05 -9.17
CA ASN A 190 -11.42 -13.37 -10.23
C ASN A 190 -11.18 -12.65 -11.57
N GLY A 191 -9.97 -12.23 -11.89
CA GLY A 191 -9.70 -11.38 -13.05
C GLY A 191 -10.56 -10.10 -13.01
N THR A 192 -9.94 -8.94 -12.98
CA THR A 192 -10.68 -7.68 -12.84
C THR A 192 -10.57 -6.89 -14.13
N LEU A 193 -11.70 -6.48 -14.65
CA LEU A 193 -11.80 -5.58 -15.80
C LEU A 193 -11.62 -4.13 -15.34
N PHE A 194 -10.53 -3.51 -15.71
CA PHE A 194 -10.26 -2.08 -15.49
C PHE A 194 -10.58 -1.24 -16.72
N VAL A 195 -10.93 0.01 -16.47
CA VAL A 195 -11.30 0.99 -17.51
C VAL A 195 -10.59 2.30 -17.28
N CYS A 196 -9.93 2.82 -18.32
CA CYS A 196 -9.37 4.17 -18.35
C CYS A 196 -10.22 5.06 -19.24
N ALA A 197 -10.47 6.29 -18.82
CA ALA A 197 -11.34 7.24 -19.52
C ALA A 197 -10.81 8.69 -19.43
N ASP A 198 -11.42 9.60 -20.19
CA ASP A 198 -11.04 11.02 -20.17
C ASP A 198 -11.19 11.68 -18.80
N ASN A 199 -12.09 11.19 -17.97
CA ASN A 199 -12.44 11.80 -16.69
C ASN A 199 -12.29 10.87 -15.47
N GLY A 200 -11.55 9.77 -15.59
CA GLY A 200 -11.29 8.89 -14.46
C GLY A 200 -10.91 7.47 -14.84
N THR A 201 -10.79 6.63 -13.83
CA THR A 201 -10.55 5.19 -13.95
C THR A 201 -11.36 4.43 -12.92
N GLY A 202 -11.68 3.18 -13.23
CA GLY A 202 -12.44 2.31 -12.36
C GLY A 202 -12.35 0.85 -12.81
N TYR A 203 -13.06 -0.02 -12.11
CA TYR A 203 -13.07 -1.45 -12.41
C TYR A 203 -14.45 -2.07 -12.12
N TYR A 204 -14.70 -3.23 -12.72
CA TYR A 204 -15.86 -4.07 -12.37
C TYR A 204 -15.45 -5.05 -11.28
N ASP A 205 -16.23 -5.07 -10.19
CA ASP A 205 -16.04 -6.03 -9.12
C ASP A 205 -16.61 -7.44 -9.49
N SER A 206 -16.44 -8.40 -8.57
CA SER A 206 -16.96 -9.77 -8.75
C SER A 206 -18.49 -9.87 -8.84
N GLN A 207 -19.21 -8.80 -8.53
CA GLN A 207 -20.67 -8.69 -8.62
C GLN A 207 -21.11 -7.94 -9.89
N ASN A 208 -20.18 -7.65 -10.81
CA ASN A 208 -20.38 -6.83 -12.02
C ASN A 208 -20.88 -5.40 -11.71
N GLN A 209 -20.47 -4.84 -10.56
CA GLN A 209 -20.71 -3.44 -10.24
C GLN A 209 -19.48 -2.61 -10.59
N PHE A 210 -19.71 -1.46 -11.22
CA PHE A 210 -18.64 -0.55 -11.56
C PHE A 210 -18.22 0.29 -10.35
N ILE A 211 -16.94 0.21 -9.98
CA ILE A 211 -16.34 0.90 -8.85
C ILE A 211 -15.36 1.94 -9.38
N ASN A 212 -15.60 3.21 -9.07
CA ASN A 212 -14.66 4.28 -9.37
C ASN A 212 -13.44 4.21 -8.43
N ILE A 213 -12.25 4.42 -8.98
CA ILE A 213 -11.02 4.56 -8.21
C ILE A 213 -10.80 6.04 -7.94
N ASP A 214 -10.70 6.40 -6.66
CA ASP A 214 -10.29 7.75 -6.28
C ASP A 214 -8.78 7.90 -6.50
N THR A 215 -8.42 8.62 -7.55
CA THR A 215 -7.03 8.94 -7.89
C THR A 215 -6.62 10.35 -7.43
N GLY A 216 -7.44 10.98 -6.60
CA GLY A 216 -7.22 12.35 -6.12
C GLY A 216 -7.17 13.36 -7.26
N SER A 217 -6.06 14.08 -7.38
CA SER A 217 -5.86 15.05 -8.46
C SER A 217 -5.48 14.43 -9.82
N PHE A 218 -5.21 13.12 -9.88
CA PHE A 218 -4.89 12.38 -11.09
C PHE A 218 -6.17 11.82 -11.73
N ASN A 219 -7.07 12.67 -12.13
CA ASN A 219 -8.42 12.31 -12.58
C ASN A 219 -8.80 12.84 -13.97
N ASN A 220 -7.82 13.21 -14.79
CA ASN A 220 -8.08 13.81 -16.09
C ASN A 220 -7.20 13.16 -17.16
N SER A 221 -7.85 12.71 -18.24
CA SER A 221 -7.13 12.13 -19.40
C SER A 221 -6.26 10.94 -19.01
N ILE A 222 -6.86 9.95 -18.33
CA ILE A 222 -6.18 8.69 -18.01
C ILE A 222 -6.16 7.86 -19.30
N ASP A 223 -4.98 7.71 -19.88
CA ASP A 223 -4.82 7.20 -21.24
C ASP A 223 -4.64 5.68 -21.25
N HIS A 224 -3.74 5.15 -20.39
CA HIS A 224 -3.40 3.74 -20.33
C HIS A 224 -3.11 3.29 -18.90
N MET A 225 -3.22 1.98 -18.68
CA MET A 225 -2.79 1.32 -17.45
C MET A 225 -2.05 0.02 -17.71
N THR A 226 -1.29 -0.41 -16.71
CA THR A 226 -0.69 -1.74 -16.66
C THR A 226 -0.53 -2.20 -15.21
N ALA A 227 -0.47 -3.50 -14.99
CA ALA A 227 -0.14 -4.09 -13.70
C ALA A 227 1.30 -4.61 -13.72
N ASP A 228 2.06 -4.36 -12.65
CA ASP A 228 3.38 -4.96 -12.51
C ASP A 228 3.31 -6.32 -11.77
N TYR A 229 4.44 -7.03 -11.73
CA TYR A 229 4.55 -8.35 -11.10
C TYR A 229 4.31 -8.33 -9.57
N GLN A 230 4.33 -7.16 -8.94
CA GLN A 230 4.02 -6.96 -7.52
C GLN A 230 2.54 -6.67 -7.28
N GLY A 231 1.74 -6.54 -8.35
CA GLY A 231 0.33 -6.17 -8.30
C GLY A 231 0.07 -4.68 -8.13
N ASN A 232 1.09 -3.82 -8.33
CA ASN A 232 0.84 -2.39 -8.42
C ASN A 232 0.21 -2.06 -9.76
N LEU A 233 -0.72 -1.12 -9.74
CA LEU A 233 -1.36 -0.59 -10.95
C LEU A 233 -0.68 0.73 -11.34
N TRP A 234 -0.29 0.83 -12.58
CA TRP A 234 0.35 2.01 -13.15
C TRP A 234 -0.59 2.65 -14.16
N PHE A 235 -0.84 3.93 -14.01
CA PHE A 235 -1.70 4.72 -14.90
C PHE A 235 -0.89 5.84 -15.54
N THR A 236 -1.16 6.08 -16.81
CA THR A 236 -0.56 7.20 -17.53
C THR A 236 -1.61 8.24 -17.88
N SER A 237 -1.19 9.50 -17.89
CA SER A 237 -1.98 10.62 -18.38
C SER A 237 -1.09 11.55 -19.20
N SER A 238 -1.55 11.91 -20.39
CA SER A 238 -0.86 12.88 -21.25
C SER A 238 -0.73 14.27 -20.63
N ARG A 239 -1.51 14.56 -19.58
CA ARG A 239 -1.51 15.84 -18.87
C ARG A 239 -0.86 15.81 -17.52
N LEU A 240 -0.96 14.68 -16.79
CA LEU A 240 -0.60 14.56 -15.37
C LEU A 240 0.60 13.65 -15.13
N GLY A 241 1.11 12.97 -16.18
CA GLY A 241 2.27 12.09 -16.10
C GLY A 241 1.92 10.66 -15.69
N LEU A 242 2.56 10.14 -14.65
CA LEU A 242 2.47 8.74 -14.23
C LEU A 242 1.99 8.64 -12.78
N LEU A 243 0.99 7.78 -12.54
CA LEU A 243 0.49 7.42 -11.21
C LEU A 243 0.73 5.94 -10.96
N ARG A 244 1.27 5.59 -9.79
CA ARG A 244 1.31 4.22 -9.28
C ARG A 244 0.34 4.07 -8.12
N LEU A 245 -0.58 3.14 -8.20
CA LEU A 245 -1.38 2.67 -7.09
C LEU A 245 -0.82 1.33 -6.61
N SER A 246 -0.37 1.29 -5.38
CA SER A 246 0.09 0.04 -4.74
C SER A 246 -1.02 -0.50 -3.86
N ARG A 247 -1.18 -1.83 -3.79
CA ARG A 247 -1.99 -2.43 -2.74
C ARG A 247 -1.42 -1.99 -1.41
N SER A 248 -2.21 -1.27 -0.62
CA SER A 248 -1.82 -0.98 0.75
C SER A 248 -1.89 -2.28 1.55
N ALA A 249 -0.78 -2.68 2.17
CA ALA A 249 -0.79 -3.69 3.21
C ALA A 249 -1.49 -3.19 4.49
N PHE A 250 -1.89 -1.92 4.50
CA PHE A 250 -2.55 -1.26 5.62
C PHE A 250 -4.03 -1.09 5.31
N THR A 251 -4.86 -1.60 6.21
CA THR A 251 -6.30 -1.32 6.21
C THR A 251 -6.54 -0.11 7.11
N GLN A 252 -7.17 0.93 6.57
CA GLN A 252 -7.61 2.06 7.38
C GLN A 252 -8.78 1.60 8.25
N LEU A 253 -8.61 1.71 9.58
CA LEU A 253 -9.69 1.51 10.53
C LEU A 253 -10.49 2.80 10.66
N ASN A 254 -11.65 2.85 10.03
CA ASN A 254 -12.61 3.91 10.25
C ASN A 254 -13.41 3.57 11.50
N TYR A 255 -13.15 4.29 12.59
CA TYR A 255 -13.96 4.19 13.79
C TYR A 255 -15.18 5.10 13.61
N GLU A 256 -16.29 4.54 13.15
CA GLU A 256 -17.57 5.24 13.03
C GLU A 256 -18.30 5.31 14.39
N HIS A 257 -17.82 6.17 15.28
CA HIS A 257 -18.63 6.56 16.44
C HIS A 257 -18.43 8.06 16.72
N SER A 258 -19.47 8.83 16.40
CA SER A 258 -19.62 10.28 16.59
C SER A 258 -18.83 11.17 15.60
N ASP A 259 -19.39 12.35 15.35
CA ASP A 259 -18.79 13.44 14.55
C ASP A 259 -17.48 14.03 15.14
N GLU A 260 -16.92 13.44 16.20
CA GLU A 260 -15.66 13.82 16.83
C GLU A 260 -14.53 12.91 16.37
N LYS A 261 -13.48 13.51 15.81
CA LYS A 261 -12.23 12.82 15.47
C LYS A 261 -11.57 12.27 16.74
N LEU A 262 -11.68 10.97 16.98
CA LEU A 262 -10.97 10.31 18.07
C LEU A 262 -9.46 10.27 17.78
N VAL A 263 -8.67 10.75 18.74
CA VAL A 263 -7.22 10.62 18.70
C VAL A 263 -6.83 9.25 19.24
N VAL A 264 -6.33 8.38 18.38
CA VAL A 264 -5.81 7.05 18.74
C VAL A 264 -4.35 7.18 19.20
N ASN A 265 -4.06 6.71 20.41
CA ASN A 265 -2.72 6.75 21.00
C ASN A 265 -2.00 5.41 20.94
N THR A 266 -2.74 4.30 21.01
CA THR A 266 -2.17 2.94 21.09
C THR A 266 -3.20 1.90 20.65
N VAL A 267 -2.71 0.76 20.17
CA VAL A 267 -3.53 -0.40 19.84
C VAL A 267 -2.77 -1.67 20.19
N THR A 268 -3.49 -2.66 20.70
CA THR A 268 -2.96 -4.01 20.89
C THR A 268 -4.01 -5.06 20.54
N MET A 269 -3.56 -6.26 20.19
CA MET A 269 -4.44 -7.41 19.98
C MET A 269 -4.37 -8.30 21.23
N TRP A 270 -5.52 -8.61 21.80
CA TRP A 270 -5.64 -9.49 22.95
C TRP A 270 -6.89 -10.37 22.83
N ASN A 271 -6.74 -11.66 23.04
CA ASN A 271 -7.82 -12.65 22.90
C ASN A 271 -8.66 -12.49 21.62
N GLY A 272 -7.97 -12.27 20.47
CA GLY A 272 -8.62 -12.15 19.14
C GLY A 272 -9.36 -10.84 18.90
N ASN A 273 -9.23 -9.86 19.78
CA ASN A 273 -9.83 -8.53 19.65
C ASN A 273 -8.76 -7.45 19.66
N TYR A 274 -9.02 -6.32 18.94
CA TYR A 274 -8.22 -5.11 19.03
C TYR A 274 -8.74 -4.22 20.16
N TYR A 275 -7.86 -3.85 21.05
CA TYR A 275 -8.09 -2.86 22.09
C TYR A 275 -7.39 -1.56 21.70
N ILE A 276 -8.16 -0.52 21.53
CA ILE A 276 -7.72 0.78 20.99
C ILE A 276 -7.79 1.83 22.07
N GLY A 277 -6.65 2.35 22.50
CA GLY A 277 -6.56 3.42 23.49
C GLY A 277 -6.61 4.79 22.85
N THR A 278 -7.53 5.65 23.33
CA THR A 278 -7.78 6.99 22.81
C THR A 278 -7.57 8.08 23.87
N ASP A 279 -7.74 9.34 23.48
CA ASP A 279 -7.73 10.47 24.43
C ASP A 279 -8.94 10.46 25.36
N SER A 280 -10.01 9.75 25.02
CA SER A 280 -11.28 9.73 25.76
C SER A 280 -11.70 8.35 26.30
N GLY A 281 -10.85 7.33 26.17
CA GLY A 281 -11.16 5.99 26.71
C GLY A 281 -10.59 4.87 25.88
N ILE A 282 -11.15 3.67 26.09
CA ILE A 282 -10.79 2.46 25.36
C ILE A 282 -11.93 2.03 24.45
N ALA A 283 -11.59 1.65 23.24
CA ALA A 283 -12.50 1.04 22.27
C ALA A 283 -12.07 -0.39 21.97
N VAL A 284 -13.01 -1.25 21.61
CA VAL A 284 -12.73 -2.66 21.29
C VAL A 284 -13.31 -2.99 19.92
N SER A 285 -12.54 -3.65 19.08
CA SER A 285 -12.94 -4.08 17.74
C SER A 285 -12.48 -5.50 17.45
N TYR A 286 -13.18 -6.18 16.57
CA TYR A 286 -12.89 -7.57 16.19
C TYR A 286 -11.80 -7.66 15.13
N ALA A 287 -10.91 -8.63 15.29
CA ALA A 287 -9.97 -9.04 14.27
C ALA A 287 -10.54 -10.22 13.47
N ALA A 288 -11.47 -9.95 12.53
CA ALA A 288 -11.83 -10.97 11.54
C ALA A 288 -10.76 -10.97 10.42
N ALA A 289 -10.46 -12.15 9.88
CA ALA A 289 -9.50 -12.29 8.80
C ALA A 289 -9.84 -11.32 7.63
N GLY A 290 -9.03 -10.26 7.48
CA GLY A 290 -9.09 -9.33 6.34
C GLY A 290 -9.97 -8.09 6.47
N SER A 291 -10.74 -7.90 7.53
CA SER A 291 -11.43 -6.62 7.76
C SER A 291 -11.62 -6.33 9.25
N ILE A 292 -11.33 -5.10 9.65
CA ILE A 292 -11.66 -4.60 10.97
C ILE A 292 -12.86 -3.68 10.78
N THR A 293 -14.02 -4.14 11.20
CA THR A 293 -15.22 -3.29 11.28
C THR A 293 -15.40 -2.85 12.73
N ALA A 294 -15.30 -1.56 12.98
CA ALA A 294 -15.77 -0.96 14.22
C ALA A 294 -17.30 -0.98 14.18
N ASP A 295 -17.89 -2.06 14.65
CA ASP A 295 -19.35 -2.19 14.74
C ASP A 295 -19.76 -1.85 16.17
N SER A 296 -20.61 -0.84 16.37
CA SER A 296 -21.20 -0.50 17.66
C SER A 296 -21.94 -1.69 18.28
N ASP A 297 -22.41 -2.60 17.43
CA ASP A 297 -23.10 -3.81 17.85
C ASP A 297 -22.13 -4.96 18.11
N TYR A 298 -20.81 -4.78 17.89
CA TYR A 298 -19.82 -5.84 18.06
C TYR A 298 -19.79 -6.37 19.50
N ILE A 299 -19.79 -5.46 20.51
CA ILE A 299 -19.82 -5.83 21.92
C ILE A 299 -21.04 -6.74 22.23
N GLN A 300 -22.13 -6.57 21.50
CA GLN A 300 -23.32 -7.43 21.63
C GLN A 300 -23.10 -8.86 21.12
N LYS A 301 -22.11 -9.07 20.24
CA LYS A 301 -21.78 -10.37 19.62
C LYS A 301 -20.71 -11.16 20.41
N LEU A 302 -20.07 -10.53 21.43
CA LEU A 302 -19.11 -11.20 22.30
C LEU A 302 -19.82 -12.27 23.15
N ASP A 303 -19.07 -13.29 23.58
CA ASP A 303 -19.54 -14.19 24.63
C ASP A 303 -19.82 -13.42 25.94
N SER A 304 -20.58 -14.05 26.85
CA SER A 304 -21.11 -13.33 28.03
C SER A 304 -20.00 -12.75 28.91
N ASP A 305 -18.93 -13.54 29.14
CA ASP A 305 -17.88 -13.18 30.09
C ASP A 305 -16.96 -12.09 29.53
N LEU A 306 -16.59 -12.19 28.25
CA LEU A 306 -15.81 -11.18 27.56
C LEU A 306 -16.61 -9.88 27.40
N LYS A 307 -17.91 -9.97 27.14
CA LYS A 307 -18.81 -8.81 27.09
C LYS A 307 -18.88 -8.07 28.42
N GLU A 308 -18.99 -8.79 29.55
CA GLU A 308 -19.01 -8.19 30.88
C GLU A 308 -17.68 -7.46 31.15
N LEU A 309 -16.54 -8.12 30.87
CA LEU A 309 -15.20 -7.55 30.99
C LEU A 309 -15.04 -6.27 30.18
N VAL A 310 -15.39 -6.30 28.89
CA VAL A 310 -15.26 -5.16 27.99
C VAL A 310 -16.14 -3.99 28.45
N ASN A 311 -17.40 -4.25 28.82
CA ASN A 311 -18.30 -3.22 29.34
C ASN A 311 -17.75 -2.59 30.64
N LYS A 312 -17.14 -3.38 31.52
CA LYS A 312 -16.52 -2.88 32.74
C LYS A 312 -15.32 -1.98 32.40
N LEU A 313 -14.42 -2.42 31.53
CA LEU A 313 -13.26 -1.64 31.10
C LEU A 313 -13.67 -0.32 30.43
N VAL A 314 -14.60 -0.36 29.48
CA VAL A 314 -15.10 0.84 28.79
C VAL A 314 -15.68 1.83 29.78
N LYS A 315 -16.49 1.36 30.74
CA LYS A 315 -17.08 2.21 31.79
C LYS A 315 -16.05 2.81 32.74
N GLU A 316 -15.07 2.01 33.18
CA GLU A 316 -14.03 2.46 34.12
C GLU A 316 -13.07 3.44 33.47
N LEU A 317 -12.80 3.28 32.16
CA LEU A 317 -11.86 4.09 31.42
C LEU A 317 -12.53 5.21 30.60
N ASP A 318 -13.84 5.44 30.78
CA ASP A 318 -14.57 6.53 30.16
C ASP A 318 -13.97 7.89 30.53
N ASN A 319 -13.76 8.75 29.52
CA ASN A 319 -13.10 10.06 29.64
C ASN A 319 -11.68 10.00 30.25
N VAL A 320 -10.98 8.87 30.09
CA VAL A 320 -9.60 8.68 30.54
C VAL A 320 -8.68 8.56 29.35
N ARG A 321 -7.67 9.39 29.26
CA ARG A 321 -6.66 9.26 28.19
C ARG A 321 -5.81 8.01 28.42
N ILE A 322 -5.88 7.08 27.47
CA ILE A 322 -5.05 5.88 27.42
C ILE A 322 -3.77 6.22 26.67
N ARG A 323 -2.62 5.87 27.25
CA ARG A 323 -1.30 6.19 26.70
C ARG A 323 -0.61 4.99 26.08
N CYS A 324 -0.77 3.82 26.66
CA CYS A 324 -0.17 2.58 26.20
C CYS A 324 -1.12 1.41 26.56
N ILE A 325 -1.24 0.47 25.63
CA ILE A 325 -1.80 -0.85 25.87
C ILE A 325 -0.79 -1.85 25.34
N THR A 326 -0.43 -2.84 26.15
CA THR A 326 0.51 -3.91 25.77
C THR A 326 0.11 -5.21 26.43
N THR A 327 0.73 -6.33 26.01
CA THR A 327 0.57 -7.63 26.64
C THR A 327 1.91 -8.10 27.21
N ASP A 328 1.88 -8.84 28.32
CA ASP A 328 3.05 -9.49 28.88
C ASP A 328 3.19 -10.94 28.35
N SER A 329 4.25 -11.62 28.75
CA SER A 329 4.54 -13.01 28.34
C SER A 329 3.53 -14.03 28.89
N LYS A 330 2.76 -13.68 29.92
CA LYS A 330 1.66 -14.48 30.49
C LYS A 330 0.33 -14.19 29.79
N ASN A 331 0.34 -13.34 28.74
CA ASN A 331 -0.84 -12.86 28.01
C ASN A 331 -1.83 -12.06 28.89
N ASN A 332 -1.36 -11.36 29.91
CA ASN A 332 -2.14 -10.34 30.57
C ASN A 332 -2.07 -9.04 29.77
N MET A 333 -3.15 -8.26 29.75
CA MET A 333 -3.18 -6.96 29.05
C MET A 333 -2.96 -5.83 30.07
N TRP A 334 -2.01 -4.95 29.78
CA TRP A 334 -1.61 -3.82 30.60
C TRP A 334 -2.03 -2.50 29.95
N ILE A 335 -2.68 -1.61 30.72
CA ILE A 335 -3.22 -0.35 30.22
C ILE A 335 -2.67 0.80 31.08
N CYS A 336 -1.86 1.69 30.48
CA CYS A 336 -1.33 2.88 31.12
C CYS A 336 -2.24 4.08 30.86
N THR A 337 -2.58 4.82 31.91
CA THR A 337 -3.53 5.93 31.85
C THR A 337 -2.92 7.27 32.27
N THR A 338 -3.58 8.35 31.87
CA THR A 338 -3.31 9.68 32.41
C THR A 338 -4.32 10.00 33.50
N GLY A 339 -3.98 9.70 34.76
CA GLY A 339 -4.75 10.09 35.94
C GLY A 339 -5.44 8.98 36.73
N LYS A 340 -5.49 7.75 36.21
CA LYS A 340 -6.06 6.60 36.94
C LYS A 340 -5.04 5.46 37.23
N GLY A 341 -3.76 5.71 37.00
CA GLY A 341 -2.71 4.72 37.19
C GLY A 341 -2.63 3.69 36.07
N ILE A 342 -2.46 2.43 36.40
CA ILE A 342 -2.28 1.31 35.49
C ILE A 342 -3.36 0.27 35.78
N TYR A 343 -3.87 -0.34 34.71
CA TYR A 343 -4.76 -1.49 34.79
C TYR A 343 -4.07 -2.72 34.20
N GLU A 344 -4.16 -3.82 34.91
CA GLU A 344 -3.85 -5.15 34.41
C GLU A 344 -5.16 -5.90 34.20
N VAL A 345 -5.32 -6.50 33.05
CA VAL A 345 -6.38 -7.46 32.78
C VAL A 345 -5.72 -8.79 32.61
N THR A 346 -5.92 -9.68 33.62
CA THR A 346 -5.32 -11.01 33.58
C THR A 346 -5.90 -11.84 32.46
N TYR A 347 -5.17 -12.87 32.04
CA TYR A 347 -5.66 -13.80 31.01
C TYR A 347 -7.03 -14.42 31.37
N SER A 348 -7.31 -14.58 32.67
CA SER A 348 -8.60 -15.06 33.18
C SER A 348 -9.71 -14.02 33.20
N GLY A 349 -9.42 -12.74 32.83
CA GLY A 349 -10.40 -11.66 32.79
C GLY A 349 -10.58 -10.89 34.10
N GLU A 350 -9.70 -11.06 35.07
CA GLU A 350 -9.70 -10.22 36.28
C GLU A 350 -9.08 -8.86 35.98
N ILE A 351 -9.67 -7.77 36.51
CA ILE A 351 -9.14 -6.41 36.38
C ILE A 351 -8.50 -6.00 37.68
N ILE A 352 -7.20 -5.76 37.67
CA ILE A 352 -6.41 -5.27 38.78
C ILE A 352 -6.01 -3.83 38.46
N ARG A 353 -6.18 -2.94 39.44
CA ARG A 353 -5.79 -1.53 39.29
C ARG A 353 -4.65 -1.18 40.21
N TYR A 354 -3.63 -0.54 39.66
CA TYR A 354 -2.50 0.03 40.42
C TYR A 354 -2.61 1.55 40.40
N ASP A 355 -2.50 2.18 41.58
CA ASP A 355 -2.50 3.64 41.72
C ASP A 355 -1.63 4.06 42.95
N GLU A 356 -1.62 5.34 43.27
CA GLU A 356 -0.85 5.87 44.41
C GLU A 356 -1.27 5.23 45.74
N ASN A 357 -2.51 4.72 45.89
CA ASN A 357 -2.98 4.12 47.13
C ASN A 357 -2.40 2.72 47.35
N ASN A 358 -1.98 2.04 46.28
CA ASN A 358 -1.39 0.71 46.36
C ASN A 358 0.07 0.64 45.88
N GLY A 359 0.77 1.79 45.91
CA GLY A 359 2.22 1.82 45.88
C GLY A 359 2.84 2.48 44.63
N LEU A 360 2.11 2.86 43.60
CA LEU A 360 2.69 3.59 42.50
C LEU A 360 3.17 4.99 42.93
N SER A 361 4.21 5.49 42.28
CA SER A 361 4.77 6.84 42.53
C SER A 361 3.85 7.97 42.05
N GLY A 362 2.84 7.66 41.27
CA GLY A 362 1.88 8.61 40.70
C GLY A 362 0.75 7.89 39.96
N ASN A 363 -0.16 8.66 39.36
CA ASN A 363 -1.30 8.13 38.61
C ASN A 363 -1.19 8.40 37.09
N ARG A 364 -0.03 8.88 36.59
CA ARG A 364 0.18 9.26 35.20
C ARG A 364 1.30 8.43 34.60
N TYR A 365 0.94 7.36 33.91
CA TYR A 365 1.87 6.46 33.25
C TYR A 365 1.77 6.56 31.74
N ARG A 366 2.92 6.43 31.06
CA ARG A 366 3.06 6.60 29.60
C ARG A 366 3.31 5.29 28.89
N THR A 367 4.10 4.43 29.51
CA THR A 367 4.47 3.11 28.98
C THR A 367 4.68 2.11 30.09
N ILE A 368 4.62 0.84 29.75
CA ILE A 368 4.97 -0.29 30.61
C ILE A 368 5.68 -1.33 29.74
N THR A 369 6.74 -1.91 30.26
CA THR A 369 7.60 -2.87 29.55
C THR A 369 7.86 -4.05 30.46
N GLU A 370 7.74 -5.27 29.95
CA GLU A 370 8.18 -6.48 30.65
C GLU A 370 9.68 -6.62 30.52
N LEU A 371 10.36 -6.77 31.64
CA LEU A 371 11.79 -7.04 31.71
C LEU A 371 12.07 -8.53 31.53
N SER A 372 13.33 -8.89 31.28
CA SER A 372 13.74 -10.29 31.06
C SER A 372 13.54 -11.22 32.25
N ASP A 373 13.34 -10.69 33.44
CA ASP A 373 13.01 -11.43 34.69
C ASP A 373 11.50 -11.47 34.96
N ASN A 374 10.65 -11.08 34.03
CA ASN A 374 9.20 -10.94 34.10
C ASN A 374 8.69 -9.82 35.04
N THR A 375 9.57 -8.93 35.48
CA THR A 375 9.14 -7.71 36.16
C THR A 375 8.47 -6.75 35.17
N MET A 376 7.34 -6.19 35.55
CA MET A 376 6.71 -5.14 34.76
C MET A 376 7.25 -3.77 35.21
N LEU A 377 7.93 -3.08 34.30
CA LEU A 377 8.48 -1.76 34.51
C LEU A 377 7.58 -0.69 33.91
N ALA A 378 6.91 0.05 34.75
CA ALA A 378 6.04 1.15 34.35
C ALA A 378 6.75 2.50 34.44
N ALA A 379 6.61 3.32 33.41
CA ALA A 379 7.24 4.64 33.28
C ALA A 379 6.19 5.77 33.13
N GLY A 380 6.40 6.86 33.83
CA GLY A 380 5.45 7.96 33.88
C GLY A 380 6.02 9.32 34.24
N ASP A 381 5.16 10.22 34.67
CA ASP A 381 5.53 11.60 35.00
C ASP A 381 6.32 11.71 36.32
N THR A 382 6.32 10.67 37.15
CA THR A 382 6.96 10.62 38.48
C THR A 382 8.13 9.64 38.55
N GLY A 383 8.60 9.12 37.43
CA GLY A 383 9.68 8.15 37.33
C GLY A 383 9.21 6.76 36.95
N LEU A 384 9.82 5.75 37.52
CA LEU A 384 9.60 4.33 37.23
C LEU A 384 8.99 3.62 38.43
N SER A 385 8.11 2.65 38.17
CA SER A 385 7.57 1.75 39.19
C SER A 385 7.74 0.28 38.73
N TYR A 386 8.15 -0.58 39.63
CA TYR A 386 8.34 -2.01 39.41
C TYR A 386 7.15 -2.77 39.96
N ILE A 387 6.56 -3.64 39.15
CA ILE A 387 5.41 -4.48 39.54
C ILE A 387 5.79 -5.93 39.32
N VAL A 388 5.63 -6.74 40.34
CA VAL A 388 5.88 -8.20 40.35
C VAL A 388 4.75 -8.88 41.10
N ASP A 389 4.23 -9.98 40.59
CA ASP A 389 3.20 -10.79 41.21
C ASP A 389 2.07 -9.95 41.86
N GLU A 390 1.46 -9.08 41.04
CA GLU A 390 0.35 -8.20 41.41
C GLU A 390 0.68 -7.17 42.52
N ALA A 391 1.95 -6.90 42.78
CA ALA A 391 2.38 -5.93 43.79
C ALA A 391 3.39 -4.94 43.26
N VAL A 392 3.25 -3.67 43.63
CA VAL A 392 4.29 -2.65 43.42
C VAL A 392 5.40 -2.85 44.41
N ILE A 393 6.58 -3.27 43.95
CA ILE A 393 7.72 -3.61 44.79
C ILE A 393 8.74 -2.51 45.00
N GLY A 394 8.66 -1.43 44.16
CA GLY A 394 9.58 -0.29 44.29
C GLY A 394 9.34 0.80 43.26
N ASN A 395 9.92 1.96 43.54
CA ASN A 395 9.85 3.14 42.66
C ASN A 395 11.22 3.81 42.55
N ILE A 396 11.54 4.31 41.33
CA ILE A 396 12.70 5.18 41.09
C ILE A 396 12.18 6.52 40.58
N GLY A 397 12.30 7.56 41.36
CA GLY A 397 11.90 8.92 40.94
C GLY A 397 12.84 9.98 41.47
N TYR A 398 13.13 9.91 42.77
CA TYR A 398 13.92 10.93 43.46
C TYR A 398 15.42 10.95 43.06
N SER A 399 15.94 9.85 42.53
CA SER A 399 17.32 9.77 42.04
C SER A 399 17.49 10.23 40.61
N MET A 400 16.39 10.42 39.88
CA MET A 400 16.39 10.86 38.49
C MET A 400 16.43 12.40 38.44
N LYS A 401 17.26 12.93 37.54
CA LYS A 401 17.36 14.39 37.28
C LYS A 401 16.08 14.94 36.64
N ASN A 402 15.42 14.14 35.81
CA ASN A 402 14.10 14.40 35.27
C ASN A 402 13.24 13.15 35.45
N SER A 403 12.26 13.22 36.34
CA SER A 403 11.40 12.10 36.63
C SER A 403 10.39 11.76 35.55
N LYS A 404 10.19 12.65 34.54
CA LYS A 404 9.26 12.40 33.47
C LYS A 404 9.87 11.50 32.41
N VAL A 405 9.56 10.21 32.49
CA VAL A 405 10.04 9.18 31.58
C VAL A 405 9.04 8.96 30.47
N LEU A 406 9.51 8.97 29.22
CA LEU A 406 8.69 8.82 28.01
C LEU A 406 8.71 7.41 27.47
N CYS A 407 9.85 6.72 27.58
CA CYS A 407 10.05 5.34 27.11
C CYS A 407 11.12 4.63 27.95
N THR A 408 11.08 3.30 27.92
CA THR A 408 12.08 2.44 28.58
C THR A 408 12.52 1.33 27.65
N LEU A 409 13.77 0.86 27.83
CA LEU A 409 14.32 -0.27 27.11
C LEU A 409 15.33 -1.00 27.98
N GLU A 410 15.20 -2.32 28.14
CA GLU A 410 16.24 -3.17 28.73
C GLU A 410 17.23 -3.55 27.63
N THR A 411 18.52 -3.38 27.87
CA THR A 411 19.59 -3.73 26.92
C THR A 411 20.89 -4.09 27.65
N ASP A 412 21.86 -4.63 26.91
CA ASP A 412 23.20 -4.89 27.41
C ASP A 412 24.16 -3.81 26.86
N ILE A 413 24.91 -3.16 27.74
CA ILE A 413 25.98 -2.22 27.38
C ILE A 413 27.30 -2.80 27.92
N GLN A 414 28.33 -2.80 27.06
CA GLN A 414 29.60 -3.50 27.33
C GLN A 414 30.19 -3.19 28.71
N ASP A 415 30.16 -1.93 29.14
CA ASP A 415 30.75 -1.50 30.40
C ASP A 415 29.89 -1.69 31.63
N TYR A 416 28.56 -1.82 31.43
CA TYR A 416 27.60 -1.90 32.54
C TYR A 416 26.90 -3.26 32.64
N GLY A 417 27.00 -4.12 31.60
CA GLY A 417 26.19 -5.31 31.48
C GLY A 417 24.73 -4.97 31.19
N ARG A 418 23.81 -5.74 31.74
CA ARG A 418 22.38 -5.55 31.57
C ARG A 418 21.87 -4.34 32.34
N VAL A 419 21.27 -3.39 31.63
CA VAL A 419 20.76 -2.13 32.18
C VAL A 419 19.38 -1.80 31.62
N ILE A 420 18.69 -0.91 32.31
CA ILE A 420 17.48 -0.26 31.81
C ILE A 420 17.86 1.15 31.34
N LEU A 421 17.53 1.46 30.11
CA LEU A 421 17.58 2.80 29.57
C LEU A 421 16.23 3.49 29.79
N ALA A 422 16.22 4.64 30.42
CA ALA A 422 15.03 5.46 30.64
C ALA A 422 15.13 6.75 29.83
N GLY A 423 14.39 6.82 28.73
CA GLY A 423 14.34 8.02 27.89
C GLY A 423 13.42 9.09 28.51
N THR A 424 13.98 10.29 28.73
CA THR A 424 13.32 11.35 29.50
C THR A 424 12.84 12.51 28.63
N ASP A 425 11.98 13.34 29.21
CA ASP A 425 11.50 14.58 28.62
C ASP A 425 12.44 15.75 29.00
N GLY A 426 13.68 15.73 28.47
CA GLY A 426 14.62 16.84 28.58
C GLY A 426 15.92 16.59 29.34
N ASN A 427 16.21 15.35 29.78
CA ASN A 427 17.49 14.99 30.38
C ASN A 427 18.23 13.84 29.66
N GLY A 428 17.87 13.58 28.39
CA GLY A 428 18.49 12.47 27.65
C GLY A 428 18.04 11.10 28.13
N ILE A 429 18.96 10.15 28.20
CA ILE A 429 18.76 8.77 28.58
C ILE A 429 19.43 8.51 29.93
N GLU A 430 18.67 8.18 30.95
CA GLU A 430 19.22 7.73 32.21
C GLU A 430 19.47 6.22 32.19
N VAL A 431 20.67 5.80 32.62
CA VAL A 431 21.09 4.40 32.68
C VAL A 431 20.85 3.89 34.09
N ILE A 432 20.10 2.81 34.21
CA ILE A 432 19.65 2.28 35.48
C ILE A 432 20.13 0.83 35.63
N SER A 433 20.80 0.56 36.75
CA SER A 433 21.18 -0.78 37.18
C SER A 433 20.85 -0.96 38.68
N ASP A 434 20.38 -2.14 39.06
CA ASP A 434 20.03 -2.48 40.44
C ASP A 434 19.12 -1.43 41.14
N GLY A 435 18.18 -0.88 40.39
CA GLY A 435 17.21 0.11 40.90
C GLY A 435 17.82 1.49 41.16
N ARG A 436 18.97 1.82 40.58
CA ARG A 436 19.66 3.12 40.74
C ARG A 436 20.09 3.67 39.39
N VAL A 437 20.02 4.99 39.25
CA VAL A 437 20.65 5.70 38.11
C VAL A 437 22.17 5.65 38.32
N ILE A 438 22.86 5.05 37.35
CA ILE A 438 24.34 4.90 37.37
C ILE A 438 25.04 5.82 36.40
N ASP A 439 24.37 6.24 35.33
CA ASP A 439 24.89 7.12 34.29
C ASP A 439 23.78 7.84 33.53
N ASN A 440 24.13 8.78 32.64
CA ASN A 440 23.21 9.53 31.80
C ASN A 440 23.90 9.86 30.46
N TYR A 441 23.21 9.57 29.36
CA TYR A 441 23.59 10.01 28.02
C TYR A 441 22.81 11.25 27.63
N ASP A 442 23.50 12.31 27.24
CA ASP A 442 22.94 13.58 26.82
C ASP A 442 23.52 14.07 25.46
N LYS A 443 23.42 15.37 25.20
CA LYS A 443 23.90 15.94 23.94
C LYS A 443 25.45 15.92 23.84
N ASP A 444 26.13 15.92 24.94
CA ASP A 444 27.60 15.89 24.97
C ASP A 444 28.10 14.48 24.61
N ASP A 445 27.24 13.44 24.79
CA ASP A 445 27.50 12.05 24.41
C ASP A 445 27.04 11.70 22.99
N GLY A 446 26.51 12.68 22.24
CA GLY A 446 26.13 12.50 20.83
C GLY A 446 24.61 12.45 20.54
N LEU A 447 23.75 12.63 21.54
CA LEU A 447 22.32 12.77 21.28
C LEU A 447 22.03 14.11 20.58
N SER A 448 21.18 14.07 19.57
CA SER A 448 20.71 15.28 18.88
C SER A 448 19.79 16.15 19.74
N SER A 449 19.05 15.53 20.68
CA SER A 449 18.15 16.19 21.63
C SER A 449 18.09 15.43 22.94
N ALA A 450 17.89 16.16 24.04
CA ALA A 450 17.66 15.57 25.36
C ALA A 450 16.22 15.07 25.60
N VAL A 451 15.32 15.23 24.63
CA VAL A 451 13.95 14.67 24.67
C VAL A 451 13.94 13.37 23.88
N ILE A 452 13.76 12.26 24.58
CA ILE A 452 13.79 10.91 24.00
C ILE A 452 12.38 10.36 23.91
N LEU A 453 11.90 10.21 22.69
CA LEU A 453 10.50 9.81 22.43
C LEU A 453 10.31 8.31 22.40
N ARG A 454 11.32 7.57 21.87
CA ARG A 454 11.26 6.11 21.74
C ARG A 454 12.67 5.52 21.61
N MET A 455 12.81 4.28 22.06
CA MET A 455 13.99 3.46 21.86
C MET A 455 13.58 2.07 21.39
N VAL A 456 14.31 1.50 20.44
CA VAL A 456 14.05 0.17 19.87
C VAL A 456 15.40 -0.52 19.63
N LYS A 457 15.54 -1.78 20.08
CA LYS A 457 16.71 -2.59 19.71
C LYS A 457 16.79 -2.75 18.20
N ASP A 458 18.00 -2.82 17.67
CA ASP A 458 18.17 -3.28 16.29
C ASP A 458 17.87 -4.79 16.15
N ALA A 459 17.86 -5.30 14.94
CA ALA A 459 17.54 -6.70 14.66
C ALA A 459 18.58 -7.68 15.25
N SER A 460 19.84 -7.25 15.41
CA SER A 460 20.90 -8.06 16.05
C SER A 460 20.75 -8.11 17.58
N GLY A 461 20.06 -7.14 18.17
CA GLY A 461 19.95 -6.93 19.61
C GLY A 461 21.19 -6.29 20.25
N GLU A 462 22.20 -5.89 19.43
CA GLU A 462 23.47 -5.32 19.89
C GLU A 462 23.46 -3.79 19.92
N GLY A 463 22.52 -3.14 19.25
CA GLY A 463 22.39 -1.70 19.22
C GLY A 463 20.97 -1.21 19.47
N VAL A 464 20.84 0.11 19.63
CA VAL A 464 19.57 0.76 19.94
C VAL A 464 19.33 1.95 19.00
N PHE A 465 18.21 1.92 18.29
CA PHE A 465 17.70 3.10 17.60
C PHE A 465 16.96 4.01 18.60
N ILE A 466 17.33 5.28 18.60
CA ILE A 466 16.83 6.28 19.54
C ILE A 466 16.12 7.38 18.75
N VAL A 467 14.82 7.50 18.94
CA VAL A 467 14.01 8.57 18.36
C VAL A 467 14.00 9.74 19.34
N THR A 468 14.60 10.83 18.95
CA THR A 468 14.61 12.08 19.72
C THR A 468 13.53 13.06 19.18
N SER A 469 13.37 14.20 19.81
CA SER A 469 12.42 15.22 19.33
C SER A 469 12.84 15.87 18.01
N ASN A 470 14.03 15.64 17.50
CA ASN A 470 14.53 16.32 16.30
C ASN A 470 15.31 15.43 15.31
N SER A 471 15.60 14.17 15.66
CA SER A 471 16.26 13.23 14.73
C SER A 471 16.17 11.79 15.21
N LEU A 472 16.70 10.88 14.39
CA LEU A 472 16.98 9.49 14.72
C LEU A 472 18.47 9.35 15.05
N CYS A 473 18.79 8.76 16.19
CA CYS A 473 20.14 8.39 16.61
C CYS A 473 20.28 6.87 16.69
N TYR A 474 21.50 6.38 16.66
CA TYR A 474 21.85 5.00 16.90
C TYR A 474 22.94 4.90 17.97
N MET A 475 22.74 4.06 18.95
CA MET A 475 23.69 3.74 20.00
C MET A 475 24.14 2.28 19.83
N ASP A 476 25.43 2.04 19.74
CA ASP A 476 25.98 0.69 19.72
C ASP A 476 26.12 0.09 21.14
N ASN A 477 26.50 -1.18 21.24
CA ASN A 477 26.65 -1.88 22.50
C ASN A 477 27.81 -1.38 23.39
N THR A 478 28.66 -0.49 22.88
CA THR A 478 29.69 0.21 23.67
C THR A 478 29.20 1.53 24.26
N GLY A 479 27.95 1.91 23.97
CA GLY A 479 27.36 3.17 24.42
C GLY A 479 27.67 4.37 23.52
N ILE A 480 28.37 4.18 22.39
CA ILE A 480 28.69 5.27 21.47
C ILE A 480 27.43 5.63 20.66
N ILE A 481 27.03 6.90 20.74
CA ILE A 481 25.86 7.44 20.07
C ILE A 481 26.26 8.22 18.81
N ARG A 482 25.55 7.99 17.73
CA ARG A 482 25.69 8.75 16.47
C ARG A 482 24.34 9.16 15.93
N ILE A 483 24.25 10.37 15.37
CA ILE A 483 23.10 10.84 14.62
C ILE A 483 23.14 10.16 13.25
N LEU A 484 22.01 9.65 12.78
CA LEU A 484 21.90 9.09 11.44
C LEU A 484 21.80 10.23 10.43
N ASP A 485 22.87 10.42 9.61
CA ASP A 485 22.94 11.45 8.58
C ASP A 485 21.96 11.18 7.44
N ASN A 486 21.53 12.27 6.74
CA ASN A 486 20.61 12.23 5.59
C ASN A 486 19.22 11.68 5.91
N PHE A 487 18.84 11.59 7.16
CA PHE A 487 17.50 11.21 7.53
C PHE A 487 16.59 12.45 7.49
N PRO A 488 15.50 12.48 6.66
CA PRO A 488 14.65 13.66 6.58
C PRO A 488 13.94 13.88 7.92
N TYR A 489 14.04 15.10 8.44
CA TYR A 489 13.39 15.48 9.69
C TYR A 489 11.89 15.67 9.46
N TYR A 490 11.06 14.86 10.15
CA TYR A 490 9.62 15.05 10.27
C TYR A 490 9.23 14.94 11.75
N ASN A 491 8.36 15.80 12.22
CA ASN A 491 7.83 15.69 13.59
C ASN A 491 7.10 14.34 13.79
N ASN A 492 7.35 13.69 14.93
CA ASN A 492 6.69 12.45 15.35
C ASN A 492 7.10 11.19 14.56
N TYR A 493 8.37 10.83 14.64
CA TYR A 493 8.81 9.51 14.19
C TYR A 493 8.36 8.39 15.14
N ASN A 494 8.05 7.27 14.54
CA ASN A 494 8.00 5.99 15.20
C ASN A 494 8.92 5.01 14.48
N VAL A 495 9.53 4.08 15.20
CA VAL A 495 10.46 3.11 14.62
C VAL A 495 10.02 1.72 15.05
N VAL A 496 9.95 0.81 14.09
CA VAL A 496 9.55 -0.59 14.31
C VAL A 496 10.48 -1.50 13.54
N ASN A 497 10.99 -2.54 14.20
CA ASN A 497 11.72 -3.60 13.51
C ASN A 497 10.74 -4.43 12.66
N GLY A 498 11.12 -4.67 11.43
CA GLY A 498 10.43 -5.57 10.52
C GLY A 498 11.14 -6.92 10.42
N ASN A 499 10.60 -7.80 9.60
CA ASN A 499 11.27 -9.05 9.26
C ASN A 499 12.47 -8.78 8.32
N ASN A 500 13.48 -9.65 8.35
CA ASN A 500 14.67 -9.61 7.48
C ASN A 500 15.52 -8.33 7.65
N ASP A 501 15.82 -7.93 8.90
CA ASP A 501 16.68 -6.79 9.25
C ASP A 501 16.21 -5.43 8.72
N ASN A 502 14.95 -5.32 8.34
CA ASN A 502 14.36 -4.06 7.93
C ASN A 502 13.95 -3.22 9.15
N LEU A 503 14.28 -1.94 9.12
CA LEU A 503 13.78 -0.96 10.06
C LEU A 503 12.73 -0.09 9.35
N PHE A 504 11.51 -0.08 9.86
CA PHE A 504 10.46 0.82 9.37
C PHE A 504 10.47 2.09 10.20
N VAL A 505 10.60 3.22 9.54
CA VAL A 505 10.50 4.54 10.15
C VAL A 505 9.19 5.19 9.73
N LEU A 506 8.30 5.32 10.68
CA LEU A 506 6.96 5.86 10.48
C LEU A 506 6.98 7.36 10.76
N GLY A 507 6.58 8.16 9.80
CA GLY A 507 6.47 9.61 9.95
C GLY A 507 5.10 10.14 9.52
N SER A 508 4.83 11.39 9.75
CA SER A 508 3.58 12.04 9.30
C SER A 508 3.45 12.11 7.77
N ALA A 509 4.54 11.89 7.04
CA ALA A 509 4.58 11.90 5.58
C ALA A 509 4.56 10.49 4.95
N GLY A 510 4.50 9.42 5.75
CA GLY A 510 4.50 8.03 5.31
C GLY A 510 5.50 7.13 6.05
N ILE A 511 5.78 5.99 5.46
CA ILE A 511 6.73 4.96 5.96
C ILE A 511 7.96 4.95 5.08
#